data_1d4f917938ce836fd6f90be200e233a1
#
_entry.id   1d4f917938ce836fd6f90be200e233a1
#
_cell.length_a   1.000
_cell.length_b   1.000
_cell.length_c   1.000
_cell.angle_alpha   90.00
_cell.angle_beta   90.00
_cell.angle_gamma   90.00
#
_symmetry.space_group_name_H-M   'P 1'
#
loop_
_entity.id
_entity.type
_entity.pdbx_description
1 polymer ?
#
loop_
_entity_poly.entity_id
_entity_poly.type
_entity_poly.pdbx_seq_one_letter_code
_entity_poly.pdbx_strand_id
1 'polypeptide(L)'
;MNYFAEVNEEFDELVRLRRHFHENPECGPAEQIKTLEFIESELDKIAVRHVRIEHGGVLGFIDGAKDGKTLLLRSDTDALPIQEDSENLAGKKLCVSNVKGVSHACGHDGHMAMLLVTAKLLKQMEQNLAGSVILMFEESEEITLEVEQICKYIEEKQIKIDACYGNHVRWDMPSGTVACNDGIAMHGLLAFEVEIFGKNGHGSRPDLGCSTLDAFNLFYNSMNQMRMKLAAPDVRFTWSIGRVECGTARNVIPDHLYFGGTARFSEAEDGRRAFFQIKKYLESACSVCDCKFKISPDQYLLPVVNYSTCAEFAKENIIKNLGKEVLYDAEPWMASETFNYLSNFYPSVYCFVGIKNEKIGSGENHHTPKFDLDEKALVYGTAAALSYAVNFLENPPDLSGFKKVRPSFKDFISFVHDFA
;
A
#
# COMPACT_ATOMS: atom_id res chain seq x y z
N MET A 1 22.17 -12.85 -19.28
CA MET A 1 20.76 -12.80 -19.72
C MET A 1 20.36 -11.34 -19.95
N ASN A 2 19.59 -11.06 -20.98
CA ASN A 2 19.00 -9.72 -21.19
C ASN A 2 17.57 -9.70 -20.68
N TYR A 3 17.38 -9.41 -19.40
CA TYR A 3 16.06 -9.48 -18.74
C TYR A 3 15.00 -8.59 -19.41
N PHE A 4 15.42 -7.41 -19.91
CA PHE A 4 14.49 -6.54 -20.62
C PHE A 4 13.98 -7.18 -21.93
N ALA A 5 14.86 -7.81 -22.70
CA ALA A 5 14.46 -8.49 -23.94
C ALA A 5 13.53 -9.68 -23.66
N GLU A 6 13.86 -10.53 -22.67
CA GLU A 6 13.03 -11.66 -22.24
C GLU A 6 11.62 -11.21 -21.83
N VAL A 7 11.52 -10.15 -21.02
CA VAL A 7 10.22 -9.62 -20.60
C VAL A 7 9.49 -8.94 -21.76
N ASN A 8 10.20 -8.27 -22.66
CA ASN A 8 9.58 -7.60 -23.80
C ASN A 8 8.99 -8.60 -24.81
N GLU A 9 9.50 -9.84 -24.88
CA GLU A 9 8.88 -10.93 -25.63
C GLU A 9 7.53 -11.35 -25.02
N GLU A 10 7.31 -11.11 -23.74
CA GLU A 10 6.07 -11.37 -23.01
C GLU A 10 5.11 -10.15 -22.96
N PHE A 11 5.38 -9.09 -23.73
CA PHE A 11 4.57 -7.86 -23.67
C PHE A 11 3.08 -8.10 -23.93
N ASP A 12 2.75 -8.90 -24.93
CA ASP A 12 1.36 -9.21 -25.24
C ASP A 12 0.67 -9.97 -24.10
N GLU A 13 1.40 -10.80 -23.39
CA GLU A 13 0.92 -11.51 -22.20
C GLU A 13 0.73 -10.56 -21.00
N LEU A 14 1.66 -9.63 -20.76
CA LEU A 14 1.49 -8.56 -19.76
C LEU A 14 0.21 -7.76 -20.02
N VAL A 15 -0.01 -7.35 -21.28
CA VAL A 15 -1.20 -6.60 -21.68
C VAL A 15 -2.47 -7.43 -21.49
N ARG A 16 -2.45 -8.72 -21.91
CA ARG A 16 -3.59 -9.63 -21.73
C ARG A 16 -3.98 -9.78 -20.27
N LEU A 17 -3.02 -10.03 -19.40
CA LEU A 17 -3.24 -10.19 -17.97
C LEU A 17 -3.76 -8.91 -17.34
N ARG A 18 -3.06 -7.77 -17.57
CA ARG A 18 -3.46 -6.46 -17.06
C ARG A 18 -4.90 -6.11 -17.45
N ARG A 19 -5.26 -6.27 -18.74
CA ARG A 19 -6.59 -5.93 -19.21
C ARG A 19 -7.66 -6.86 -18.68
N HIS A 20 -7.35 -8.15 -18.50
CA HIS A 20 -8.29 -9.08 -17.86
C HIS A 20 -8.65 -8.63 -16.44
N PHE A 21 -7.68 -8.29 -15.62
CA PHE A 21 -7.93 -7.78 -14.25
C PHE A 21 -8.65 -6.44 -14.30
N HIS A 22 -8.24 -5.54 -15.18
CA HIS A 22 -8.85 -4.21 -15.30
C HIS A 22 -10.33 -4.26 -15.71
N GLU A 23 -10.70 -5.19 -16.59
CA GLU A 23 -12.06 -5.40 -17.05
C GLU A 23 -12.96 -6.10 -16.03
N ASN A 24 -12.37 -6.83 -15.09
CA ASN A 24 -13.08 -7.65 -14.09
C ASN A 24 -12.64 -7.32 -12.64
N PRO A 25 -12.66 -6.05 -12.23
CA PRO A 25 -12.17 -5.65 -10.92
C PRO A 25 -13.10 -6.13 -9.80
N GLU A 26 -12.48 -6.52 -8.68
CA GLU A 26 -13.16 -6.78 -7.42
C GLU A 26 -12.53 -5.95 -6.29
N CYS A 27 -13.33 -5.40 -5.37
CA CYS A 27 -12.83 -4.55 -4.28
C CYS A 27 -13.27 -5.09 -2.92
N GLY A 28 -12.43 -4.85 -1.90
CA GLY A 28 -12.79 -5.11 -0.51
C GLY A 28 -14.01 -4.29 -0.04
N PRO A 29 -14.62 -4.64 1.10
CA PRO A 29 -14.29 -5.76 2.00
C PRO A 29 -14.86 -7.13 1.57
N ALA A 30 -15.43 -7.24 0.36
CA ALA A 30 -15.84 -8.53 -0.18
C ALA A 30 -14.61 -9.33 -0.65
N GLU A 31 -14.67 -10.65 -0.54
CA GLU A 31 -13.62 -11.53 -1.07
C GLU A 31 -13.44 -11.31 -2.58
N GLN A 32 -12.18 -11.27 -3.02
CA GLN A 32 -11.82 -11.11 -4.44
C GLN A 32 -11.76 -12.47 -5.13
N ILE A 33 -12.87 -13.21 -5.05
CA ILE A 33 -12.94 -14.64 -5.41
C ILE A 33 -12.50 -14.88 -6.85
N LYS A 34 -13.05 -14.13 -7.81
CA LYS A 34 -12.75 -14.34 -9.24
C LYS A 34 -11.33 -13.92 -9.60
N THR A 35 -10.85 -12.86 -8.97
CA THR A 35 -9.48 -12.38 -9.12
C THR A 35 -8.50 -13.45 -8.67
N LEU A 36 -8.70 -14.02 -7.46
CA LEU A 36 -7.85 -15.08 -6.94
C LEU A 36 -7.98 -16.39 -7.73
N GLU A 37 -9.20 -16.80 -8.15
CA GLU A 37 -9.39 -17.97 -9.01
C GLU A 37 -8.66 -17.81 -10.35
N PHE A 38 -8.65 -16.62 -10.91
CA PHE A 38 -7.92 -16.35 -12.13
C PHE A 38 -6.40 -16.44 -11.89
N ILE A 39 -5.88 -15.85 -10.81
CA ILE A 39 -4.46 -15.94 -10.43
C ILE A 39 -4.06 -17.41 -10.28
N GLU A 40 -4.84 -18.21 -9.53
CA GLU A 40 -4.58 -19.64 -9.35
C GLU A 40 -4.57 -20.37 -10.70
N SER A 41 -5.52 -20.06 -11.60
CA SER A 41 -5.55 -20.67 -12.93
C SER A 41 -4.32 -20.32 -13.78
N GLU A 42 -3.79 -19.10 -13.67
CA GLU A 42 -2.56 -18.71 -14.38
C GLU A 42 -1.33 -19.38 -13.76
N LEU A 43 -1.28 -19.53 -12.43
CA LEU A 43 -0.23 -20.29 -11.74
C LEU A 43 -0.25 -21.78 -12.11
N ASP A 44 -1.45 -22.37 -12.23
CA ASP A 44 -1.62 -23.76 -12.69
C ASP A 44 -1.10 -23.97 -14.12
N LYS A 45 -1.37 -23.04 -15.05
CA LYS A 45 -0.88 -23.10 -16.45
C LYS A 45 0.63 -23.18 -16.54
N ILE A 46 1.33 -22.55 -15.62
CA ILE A 46 2.79 -22.56 -15.56
C ILE A 46 3.34 -23.57 -14.54
N ALA A 47 2.49 -24.44 -13.99
CA ALA A 47 2.84 -25.46 -13.01
C ALA A 47 3.55 -24.92 -11.76
N VAL A 48 3.10 -23.79 -11.25
CA VAL A 48 3.54 -23.23 -9.95
C VAL A 48 2.63 -23.73 -8.85
N ARG A 49 3.21 -24.46 -7.89
CA ARG A 49 2.49 -24.88 -6.67
C ARG A 49 2.04 -23.66 -5.89
N HIS A 50 0.78 -23.64 -5.47
CA HIS A 50 0.22 -22.50 -4.72
C HIS A 50 -0.73 -22.94 -3.61
N VAL A 51 -1.08 -22.02 -2.74
CA VAL A 51 -2.07 -22.18 -1.68
C VAL A 51 -2.88 -20.89 -1.53
N ARG A 52 -4.21 -21.04 -1.46
CA ARG A 52 -5.09 -19.94 -1.08
C ARG A 52 -5.15 -19.86 0.43
N ILE A 53 -5.05 -18.65 0.96
CA ILE A 53 -5.21 -18.32 2.37
C ILE A 53 -6.53 -17.56 2.49
N GLU A 54 -7.46 -18.13 3.25
CA GLU A 54 -8.77 -17.51 3.49
C GLU A 54 -8.59 -16.12 4.09
N HIS A 55 -9.22 -15.13 3.49
CA HIS A 55 -9.06 -13.71 3.86
C HIS A 55 -7.59 -13.25 3.89
N GLY A 56 -6.82 -13.57 2.86
CA GLY A 56 -5.41 -13.19 2.76
C GLY A 56 -4.91 -13.12 1.34
N GLY A 57 -5.32 -14.07 0.49
CA GLY A 57 -4.90 -14.11 -0.90
C GLY A 57 -4.24 -15.44 -1.29
N VAL A 58 -3.25 -15.40 -2.17
CA VAL A 58 -2.58 -16.59 -2.72
C VAL A 58 -1.07 -16.51 -2.51
N LEU A 59 -0.47 -17.60 -2.01
CA LEU A 59 0.98 -17.81 -2.06
C LEU A 59 1.33 -18.84 -3.11
N GLY A 60 2.18 -18.46 -4.08
CA GLY A 60 2.82 -19.36 -5.04
C GLY A 60 4.26 -19.69 -4.63
N PHE A 61 4.78 -20.85 -5.05
CA PHE A 61 6.10 -21.34 -4.66
C PHE A 61 6.86 -21.86 -5.87
N ILE A 62 8.05 -21.32 -6.10
CA ILE A 62 9.01 -21.78 -7.12
C ILE A 62 10.27 -22.21 -6.37
N ASP A 63 10.55 -23.51 -6.39
CA ASP A 63 11.69 -24.09 -5.71
C ASP A 63 12.80 -24.38 -6.72
N GLY A 64 13.91 -23.65 -6.62
CA GLY A 64 15.08 -23.85 -7.48
C GLY A 64 15.76 -25.20 -7.23
N ALA A 65 16.53 -25.66 -8.20
CA ALA A 65 17.19 -26.98 -8.14
C ALA A 65 18.35 -27.04 -7.15
N LYS A 66 18.80 -25.93 -6.60
CA LYS A 66 19.93 -25.85 -5.65
C LYS A 66 19.48 -25.15 -4.36
N ASP A 67 20.08 -25.55 -3.25
CA ASP A 67 19.88 -24.86 -1.98
C ASP A 67 20.31 -23.38 -2.08
N GLY A 68 19.57 -22.51 -1.40
CA GLY A 68 19.87 -21.08 -1.41
C GLY A 68 18.96 -20.27 -0.50
N LYS A 69 18.86 -18.98 -0.80
CA LYS A 69 18.00 -18.00 -0.11
C LYS A 69 16.57 -18.08 -0.62
N THR A 70 15.65 -17.57 0.17
CA THR A 70 14.23 -17.43 -0.20
C THR A 70 13.88 -15.95 -0.34
N LEU A 71 13.43 -15.57 -1.54
CA LEU A 71 12.93 -14.24 -1.84
C LEU A 71 11.40 -14.26 -1.95
N LEU A 72 10.72 -13.33 -1.29
CA LEU A 72 9.30 -13.11 -1.47
C LEU A 72 9.09 -11.93 -2.44
N LEU A 73 8.27 -12.15 -3.47
CA LEU A 73 7.78 -11.10 -4.39
C LEU A 73 6.30 -10.86 -4.11
N ARG A 74 5.89 -9.60 -3.95
CA ARG A 74 4.51 -9.24 -3.56
C ARG A 74 3.81 -8.40 -4.62
N SER A 75 2.54 -8.68 -4.81
CA SER A 75 1.52 -7.86 -5.49
C SER A 75 0.26 -7.81 -4.64
N ASP A 76 -0.40 -6.66 -4.63
CA ASP A 76 -1.79 -6.48 -4.21
C ASP A 76 -2.75 -6.88 -5.33
N THR A 77 -4.05 -7.09 -4.99
CA THR A 77 -5.01 -7.62 -5.96
C THR A 77 -6.32 -6.84 -6.07
N ASP A 78 -6.62 -5.99 -5.09
CA ASP A 78 -7.91 -5.32 -4.98
C ASP A 78 -8.06 -4.10 -5.90
N ALA A 79 -9.32 -3.78 -6.19
CA ALA A 79 -9.75 -2.57 -6.87
C ALA A 79 -10.44 -1.61 -5.90
N LEU A 80 -10.84 -0.46 -6.40
CA LEU A 80 -11.47 0.61 -5.63
C LEU A 80 -12.94 0.81 -6.05
N PRO A 81 -13.82 1.24 -5.12
CA PRO A 81 -15.22 1.58 -5.42
C PRO A 81 -15.32 2.94 -6.13
N ILE A 82 -14.66 3.05 -7.29
CA ILE A 82 -14.59 4.25 -8.11
C ILE A 82 -15.20 3.97 -9.48
N GLN A 83 -16.21 4.77 -9.86
CA GLN A 83 -16.75 4.73 -11.24
C GLN A 83 -15.68 5.26 -12.20
N GLU A 84 -15.21 4.39 -13.05
CA GLU A 84 -14.21 4.75 -14.06
C GLU A 84 -14.80 5.64 -15.15
N ASP A 85 -14.02 6.62 -15.61
CA ASP A 85 -14.28 7.40 -16.81
C ASP A 85 -13.76 6.61 -18.04
N SER A 86 -14.53 6.59 -19.14
CA SER A 86 -14.11 5.99 -20.38
C SER A 86 -13.00 6.75 -21.12
N GLU A 87 -12.67 7.94 -20.63
CA GLU A 87 -11.59 8.80 -21.12
C GLU A 87 -10.52 9.02 -20.07
N ASN A 88 -9.26 9.04 -20.49
CA ASN A 88 -8.12 9.51 -19.72
C ASN A 88 -7.79 10.98 -20.03
N LEU A 89 -6.56 11.44 -19.78
CA LEU A 89 -6.15 12.84 -20.01
C LEU A 89 -6.01 13.19 -21.53
N ALA A 90 -5.88 12.21 -22.42
CA ALA A 90 -5.69 12.45 -23.86
C ALA A 90 -6.88 12.00 -24.73
N GLY A 91 -7.82 11.22 -24.19
CA GLY A 91 -8.97 10.72 -24.91
C GLY A 91 -9.42 9.35 -24.45
N LYS A 92 -10.02 8.56 -25.33
CA LYS A 92 -10.61 7.27 -25.01
C LYS A 92 -9.57 6.26 -24.52
N LYS A 93 -9.81 5.65 -23.35
CA LYS A 93 -8.98 4.56 -22.81
C LYS A 93 -9.02 3.33 -23.71
N LEU A 94 -7.91 2.57 -23.72
CA LEU A 94 -7.80 1.30 -24.44
C LEU A 94 -8.55 0.16 -23.75
N CYS A 95 -8.67 0.23 -22.42
CA CYS A 95 -9.34 -0.73 -21.58
C CYS A 95 -10.10 0.00 -20.47
N VAL A 96 -11.28 -0.45 -20.13
CA VAL A 96 -12.15 0.11 -19.08
C VAL A 96 -12.83 -1.03 -18.33
N SER A 97 -13.15 -0.78 -17.05
CA SER A 97 -13.87 -1.72 -16.21
C SER A 97 -15.24 -2.07 -16.78
N ASN A 98 -15.59 -3.36 -16.76
CA ASN A 98 -16.94 -3.85 -17.07
C ASN A 98 -17.86 -3.85 -15.81
N VAL A 99 -17.30 -3.53 -14.62
CA VAL A 99 -18.02 -3.54 -13.35
C VAL A 99 -18.38 -2.11 -12.96
N LYS A 100 -19.67 -1.83 -12.96
CA LYS A 100 -20.17 -0.48 -12.62
C LYS A 100 -19.75 -0.07 -11.22
N GLY A 101 -19.12 1.10 -11.11
CA GLY A 101 -18.73 1.69 -9.83
C GLY A 101 -17.45 1.10 -9.22
N VAL A 102 -16.73 0.22 -9.94
CA VAL A 102 -15.49 -0.40 -9.47
C VAL A 102 -14.42 -0.31 -10.56
N SER A 103 -13.20 0.05 -10.20
CA SER A 103 -12.07 0.09 -11.14
C SER A 103 -10.72 -0.06 -10.42
N HIS A 104 -9.70 -0.53 -11.15
CA HIS A 104 -8.31 -0.55 -10.69
C HIS A 104 -7.66 0.84 -10.81
N ALA A 105 -8.19 1.81 -10.05
CA ALA A 105 -7.70 3.18 -10.06
C ALA A 105 -6.42 3.39 -9.22
N CYS A 106 -5.83 2.30 -8.69
CA CYS A 106 -4.50 2.29 -8.07
C CYS A 106 -3.45 1.53 -8.89
N GLY A 107 -3.88 0.75 -9.90
CA GLY A 107 -2.98 0.05 -10.81
C GLY A 107 -2.59 -1.36 -10.38
N HIS A 108 -3.31 -1.95 -9.41
CA HIS A 108 -3.05 -3.31 -8.93
C HIS A 108 -3.23 -4.37 -10.02
N ASP A 109 -4.04 -4.11 -11.05
CA ASP A 109 -4.12 -4.90 -12.29
C ASP A 109 -2.76 -5.03 -13.00
N GLY A 110 -2.00 -3.93 -13.04
CA GLY A 110 -0.61 -3.92 -13.53
C GLY A 110 0.34 -4.68 -12.63
N HIS A 111 0.18 -4.58 -11.30
CA HIS A 111 1.03 -5.27 -10.32
C HIS A 111 0.85 -6.80 -10.43
N MET A 112 -0.39 -7.28 -10.49
CA MET A 112 -0.69 -8.70 -10.70
C MET A 112 -0.11 -9.23 -12.02
N ALA A 113 -0.27 -8.46 -13.10
CA ALA A 113 0.27 -8.84 -14.41
C ALA A 113 1.81 -8.95 -14.37
N MET A 114 2.50 -7.97 -13.77
CA MET A 114 3.96 -7.99 -13.59
C MET A 114 4.41 -9.21 -12.79
N LEU A 115 3.74 -9.52 -11.68
CA LEU A 115 4.13 -10.66 -10.84
C LEU A 115 3.87 -12.00 -11.53
N LEU A 116 2.75 -12.17 -12.26
CA LEU A 116 2.45 -13.40 -13.00
C LEU A 116 3.46 -13.65 -14.14
N VAL A 117 3.83 -12.61 -14.90
CA VAL A 117 4.87 -12.76 -15.94
C VAL A 117 6.25 -13.02 -15.32
N THR A 118 6.58 -12.36 -14.21
CA THR A 118 7.80 -12.66 -13.45
C THR A 118 7.80 -14.13 -13.00
N ALA A 119 6.68 -14.63 -12.49
CA ALA A 119 6.52 -16.02 -12.08
C ALA A 119 6.74 -17.02 -13.24
N LYS A 120 6.15 -16.72 -14.41
CA LYS A 120 6.33 -17.54 -15.64
C LYS A 120 7.80 -17.64 -16.02
N LEU A 121 8.51 -16.50 -16.08
CA LEU A 121 9.92 -16.49 -16.46
C LEU A 121 10.83 -17.15 -15.41
N LEU A 122 10.56 -16.95 -14.11
CA LEU A 122 11.27 -17.64 -13.03
C LEU A 122 11.04 -19.16 -13.09
N LYS A 123 9.81 -19.60 -13.37
CA LYS A 123 9.47 -21.02 -13.50
C LYS A 123 10.21 -21.67 -14.67
N GLN A 124 10.34 -20.99 -15.79
CA GLN A 124 11.15 -21.48 -16.93
C GLN A 124 12.64 -21.66 -16.57
N MET A 125 13.14 -20.86 -15.61
CA MET A 125 14.51 -20.91 -15.14
C MET A 125 14.72 -21.81 -13.91
N GLU A 126 13.67 -22.44 -13.36
CA GLU A 126 13.65 -23.16 -12.08
C GLU A 126 14.85 -24.11 -11.89
N GLN A 127 15.22 -24.86 -12.95
CA GLN A 127 16.34 -25.81 -12.91
C GLN A 127 17.72 -25.14 -12.74
N ASN A 128 17.81 -23.86 -12.99
CA ASN A 128 19.07 -23.11 -12.88
C ASN A 128 19.13 -22.24 -11.61
N LEU A 129 17.97 -22.00 -10.95
CA LEU A 129 17.91 -21.17 -9.75
C LEU A 129 18.49 -21.88 -8.53
N ALA A 130 19.13 -21.09 -7.67
CA ALA A 130 19.48 -21.47 -6.31
C ALA A 130 18.49 -20.84 -5.32
N GLY A 131 18.01 -21.65 -4.34
CA GLY A 131 17.01 -21.17 -3.38
C GLY A 131 15.58 -21.17 -3.95
N SER A 132 14.70 -20.36 -3.36
CA SER A 132 13.27 -20.39 -3.66
C SER A 132 12.70 -18.99 -3.84
N VAL A 133 11.63 -18.88 -4.62
CA VAL A 133 10.81 -17.66 -4.72
C VAL A 133 9.41 -17.94 -4.20
N ILE A 134 8.91 -17.05 -3.35
CA ILE A 134 7.53 -17.02 -2.90
C ILE A 134 6.84 -15.87 -3.63
N LEU A 135 5.73 -16.15 -4.27
CA LEU A 135 4.87 -15.18 -4.93
C LEU A 135 3.71 -14.90 -3.97
N MET A 136 3.52 -13.66 -3.57
CA MET A 136 2.43 -13.24 -2.67
C MET A 136 1.47 -12.34 -3.44
N PHE A 137 0.24 -12.80 -3.60
CA PHE A 137 -0.88 -12.03 -4.12
C PHE A 137 -1.81 -11.72 -2.94
N GLU A 138 -1.78 -10.48 -2.49
CA GLU A 138 -2.44 -10.01 -1.28
C GLU A 138 -3.80 -9.38 -1.58
N GLU A 139 -4.85 -9.82 -0.88
CA GLU A 139 -6.19 -9.21 -0.94
C GLU A 139 -6.27 -7.95 -0.10
N SER A 140 -7.17 -7.02 -0.50
CA SER A 140 -7.69 -5.94 0.34
C SER A 140 -6.63 -4.99 0.91
N GLU A 141 -5.62 -4.65 0.10
CA GLU A 141 -4.58 -3.70 0.45
C GLU A 141 -5.18 -2.33 0.83
N GLU A 142 -6.11 -1.82 0.03
CA GLU A 142 -6.72 -0.49 0.15
C GLU A 142 -7.51 -0.27 1.46
N ILE A 143 -7.91 -1.36 2.10
CA ILE A 143 -8.62 -1.34 3.38
C ILE A 143 -7.83 -1.97 4.53
N THR A 144 -6.59 -2.42 4.26
CA THR A 144 -5.60 -2.92 5.24
C THR A 144 -6.07 -4.05 6.16
N LEU A 145 -7.01 -4.89 5.72
CA LEU A 145 -7.63 -5.89 6.60
C LEU A 145 -6.93 -7.26 6.58
N GLU A 146 -6.36 -7.67 5.45
CA GLU A 146 -6.15 -9.11 5.22
C GLU A 146 -4.69 -9.54 5.17
N VAL A 147 -3.74 -8.61 5.06
CA VAL A 147 -2.28 -8.88 5.10
C VAL A 147 -1.86 -9.67 6.36
N GLU A 148 -2.55 -9.44 7.48
CA GLU A 148 -2.26 -10.12 8.74
C GLU A 148 -2.50 -11.64 8.66
N GLN A 149 -3.47 -12.10 7.86
CA GLN A 149 -3.74 -13.52 7.71
C GLN A 149 -2.59 -14.22 6.98
N ILE A 150 -2.05 -13.59 5.94
CA ILE A 150 -0.84 -14.10 5.25
C ILE A 150 0.35 -14.12 6.22
N CYS A 151 0.57 -13.05 6.98
CA CYS A 151 1.66 -12.97 7.95
C CYS A 151 1.55 -14.05 9.03
N LYS A 152 0.34 -14.29 9.56
CA LYS A 152 0.06 -15.38 10.51
C LYS A 152 0.33 -16.75 9.88
N TYR A 153 -0.13 -16.97 8.65
CA TYR A 153 0.12 -18.22 7.93
C TYR A 153 1.63 -18.49 7.73
N ILE A 154 2.38 -17.46 7.31
CA ILE A 154 3.84 -17.54 7.15
C ILE A 154 4.52 -17.95 8.47
N GLU A 155 4.12 -17.32 9.59
CA GLU A 155 4.68 -17.61 10.91
C GLU A 155 4.29 -19.03 11.40
N GLU A 156 3.01 -19.41 11.30
CA GLU A 156 2.51 -20.72 11.71
C GLU A 156 3.12 -21.88 10.91
N LYS A 157 3.30 -21.68 9.61
CA LYS A 157 3.94 -22.68 8.73
C LYS A 157 5.47 -22.62 8.76
N GLN A 158 6.04 -21.68 9.53
CA GLN A 158 7.49 -21.46 9.62
C GLN A 158 8.14 -21.29 8.24
N ILE A 159 7.45 -20.58 7.33
CA ILE A 159 7.96 -20.30 6.00
C ILE A 159 9.16 -19.38 6.11
N LYS A 160 10.31 -19.86 5.64
CA LYS A 160 11.54 -19.07 5.67
C LYS A 160 11.51 -18.02 4.57
N ILE A 161 11.81 -16.78 4.92
CA ILE A 161 11.97 -15.64 4.01
C ILE A 161 13.26 -14.92 4.39
N ASP A 162 14.15 -14.72 3.42
CA ASP A 162 15.42 -14.03 3.63
C ASP A 162 15.34 -12.56 3.22
N ALA A 163 14.51 -12.22 2.21
CA ALA A 163 14.23 -10.84 1.80
C ALA A 163 12.89 -10.74 1.08
N CYS A 164 12.38 -9.51 0.94
CA CYS A 164 11.16 -9.23 0.18
C CYS A 164 11.39 -8.14 -0.87
N TYR A 165 10.65 -8.25 -1.99
CA TYR A 165 10.59 -7.25 -3.04
C TYR A 165 9.12 -6.98 -3.37
N GLY A 166 8.77 -5.70 -3.50
CA GLY A 166 7.49 -5.25 -4.01
C GLY A 166 7.68 -4.12 -5.00
N ASN A 167 6.66 -3.85 -5.81
CA ASN A 167 6.63 -2.66 -6.64
C ASN A 167 5.23 -2.07 -6.71
N HIS A 168 5.16 -0.77 -6.99
CA HIS A 168 3.92 -0.05 -7.22
C HIS A 168 4.07 0.88 -8.42
N VAL A 169 3.07 0.94 -9.28
CA VAL A 169 3.05 1.93 -10.37
C VAL A 169 2.86 3.32 -9.78
N ARG A 170 3.50 4.33 -10.38
CA ARG A 170 3.46 5.69 -9.86
C ARG A 170 3.16 6.71 -10.95
N TRP A 171 2.05 7.43 -10.74
CA TRP A 171 1.42 8.33 -11.71
C TRP A 171 2.26 9.53 -12.12
N ASP A 172 3.09 10.08 -11.23
CA ASP A 172 3.89 11.30 -11.45
C ASP A 172 5.28 11.02 -12.05
N MET A 173 5.69 9.75 -12.10
CA MET A 173 6.97 9.33 -12.66
C MET A 173 6.86 9.03 -14.16
N PRO A 174 7.87 9.44 -14.98
CA PRO A 174 7.88 9.13 -16.42
C PRO A 174 7.79 7.63 -16.71
N SER A 175 6.96 7.24 -17.69
CA SER A 175 6.88 5.87 -18.17
C SER A 175 8.27 5.35 -18.62
N GLY A 176 8.57 4.10 -18.26
CA GLY A 176 9.88 3.49 -18.55
C GLY A 176 10.95 3.78 -17.51
N THR A 177 10.58 4.34 -16.34
CA THR A 177 11.51 4.54 -15.22
C THR A 177 11.14 3.70 -14.01
N VAL A 178 12.14 3.37 -13.19
CA VAL A 178 11.98 2.63 -11.93
C VAL A 178 12.76 3.36 -10.83
N ALA A 179 12.13 3.57 -9.68
CA ALA A 179 12.77 4.13 -8.50
C ALA A 179 12.84 3.10 -7.37
N CYS A 180 13.96 3.05 -6.68
CA CYS A 180 14.21 2.17 -5.53
C CYS A 180 15.10 2.89 -4.50
N ASN A 181 14.63 4.05 -4.04
CA ASN A 181 15.37 4.88 -3.10
C ASN A 181 15.54 4.19 -1.75
N ASP A 182 16.66 4.47 -1.10
CA ASP A 182 16.94 4.05 0.27
C ASP A 182 16.04 4.76 1.28
N GLY A 183 15.76 4.10 2.40
CA GLY A 183 14.96 4.66 3.47
C GLY A 183 13.45 4.63 3.20
N ILE A 184 12.75 5.68 3.58
CA ILE A 184 11.27 5.72 3.47
C ILE A 184 10.83 5.74 2.01
N ALA A 185 10.08 4.72 1.59
CA ALA A 185 9.41 4.68 0.29
C ALA A 185 8.00 5.29 0.40
N MET A 186 7.20 4.86 1.40
CA MET A 186 5.87 5.38 1.68
C MET A 186 5.69 5.67 3.16
N HIS A 187 4.83 6.65 3.47
CA HIS A 187 4.63 7.13 4.83
C HIS A 187 3.64 6.28 5.61
N GLY A 188 3.73 6.33 6.95
CA GLY A 188 2.77 5.70 7.84
C GLY A 188 1.41 6.39 7.83
N LEU A 189 0.39 5.64 8.23
CA LEU A 189 -1.01 6.07 8.35
C LEU A 189 -1.48 5.91 9.80
N LEU A 190 -2.15 6.92 10.32
CA LEU A 190 -3.08 6.82 11.42
C LEU A 190 -4.44 7.30 10.92
N ALA A 191 -5.44 6.44 10.84
CA ALA A 191 -6.83 6.82 10.71
C ALA A 191 -7.52 6.72 12.08
N PHE A 192 -8.44 7.64 12.36
CA PHE A 192 -9.13 7.69 13.65
C PHE A 192 -10.55 8.21 13.51
N GLU A 193 -11.43 7.70 14.37
CA GLU A 193 -12.81 8.14 14.49
C GLU A 193 -13.08 8.68 15.87
N VAL A 194 -13.92 9.72 15.95
CA VAL A 194 -14.26 10.41 17.20
C VAL A 194 -15.76 10.69 17.26
N GLU A 195 -16.33 10.39 18.40
CA GLU A 195 -17.67 10.84 18.79
C GLU A 195 -17.56 11.80 19.97
N ILE A 196 -18.23 12.95 19.87
CA ILE A 196 -18.37 13.92 20.97
C ILE A 196 -19.83 13.92 21.42
N PHE A 197 -20.05 13.83 22.73
CA PHE A 197 -21.35 13.79 23.36
C PHE A 197 -21.53 14.99 24.28
N GLY A 198 -22.58 15.76 24.07
CA GLY A 198 -22.91 16.95 24.84
C GLY A 198 -24.35 16.89 25.39
N LYS A 199 -25.01 18.05 25.38
CA LYS A 199 -26.40 18.18 25.83
C LYS A 199 -27.13 19.16 24.93
N ASN A 200 -28.27 18.75 24.35
CA ASN A 200 -29.08 19.66 23.53
C ASN A 200 -29.69 20.78 24.35
N GLY A 201 -29.98 21.87 23.62
CA GLY A 201 -30.64 23.04 24.16
C GLY A 201 -31.31 23.86 23.08
N HIS A 202 -32.18 24.73 23.47
CA HIS A 202 -32.79 25.71 22.56
C HIS A 202 -31.74 26.75 22.15
N GLY A 203 -31.61 27.03 20.85
CA GLY A 203 -30.59 27.96 20.32
C GLY A 203 -30.59 29.36 20.93
N SER A 204 -31.70 29.84 21.55
CA SER A 204 -31.76 31.09 22.29
C SER A 204 -31.28 31.00 23.75
N ARG A 205 -31.01 29.80 24.24
CA ARG A 205 -30.57 29.51 25.63
C ARG A 205 -29.35 28.60 25.63
N PRO A 206 -28.22 29.04 25.04
CA PRO A 206 -27.00 28.25 24.99
C PRO A 206 -26.42 27.90 26.37
N ASP A 207 -26.75 28.72 27.38
CA ASP A 207 -26.40 28.49 28.78
C ASP A 207 -27.01 27.23 29.41
N LEU A 208 -27.99 26.57 28.76
CA LEU A 208 -28.65 25.35 29.22
C LEU A 208 -28.21 24.09 28.48
N GLY A 209 -27.38 24.22 27.44
CA GLY A 209 -26.84 23.14 26.64
C GLY A 209 -25.33 22.95 26.80
N CYS A 210 -24.79 21.89 26.23
CA CYS A 210 -23.35 21.64 26.06
C CYS A 210 -23.11 21.34 24.59
N SER A 211 -22.57 22.32 23.84
CA SER A 211 -22.43 22.24 22.38
C SER A 211 -21.25 21.38 21.97
N THR A 212 -21.54 20.29 21.27
CA THR A 212 -20.48 19.43 20.69
C THR A 212 -19.71 20.15 19.57
N LEU A 213 -20.37 21.11 18.89
CA LEU A 213 -19.73 21.90 17.85
C LEU A 213 -18.68 22.86 18.43
N ASP A 214 -18.93 23.44 19.63
CA ASP A 214 -17.96 24.29 20.32
C ASP A 214 -16.73 23.48 20.76
N ALA A 215 -16.96 22.27 21.29
CA ALA A 215 -15.88 21.34 21.64
C ALA A 215 -15.05 20.96 20.40
N PHE A 216 -15.69 20.63 19.28
CA PHE A 216 -15.00 20.33 18.03
C PHE A 216 -14.19 21.56 17.51
N ASN A 217 -14.72 22.75 17.58
CA ASN A 217 -14.00 23.97 17.17
C ASN A 217 -12.72 24.17 17.99
N LEU A 218 -12.78 24.02 19.31
CA LEU A 218 -11.59 24.09 20.17
C LEU A 218 -10.58 23.01 19.86
N PHE A 219 -11.04 21.78 19.65
CA PHE A 219 -10.21 20.66 19.24
C PHE A 219 -9.52 20.94 17.90
N TYR A 220 -10.28 21.32 16.86
CA TYR A 220 -9.74 21.55 15.52
C TYR A 220 -8.68 22.66 15.50
N ASN A 221 -8.90 23.76 16.26
CA ASN A 221 -7.90 24.82 16.42
C ASN A 221 -6.62 24.31 17.12
N SER A 222 -6.76 23.42 18.10
CA SER A 222 -5.60 22.79 18.77
C SER A 222 -4.79 21.89 17.85
N MET A 223 -5.44 21.19 16.94
CA MET A 223 -4.80 20.35 15.94
C MET A 223 -3.82 21.11 15.04
N ASN A 224 -4.07 22.39 14.75
CA ASN A 224 -3.15 23.21 13.96
C ASN A 224 -1.77 23.40 14.63
N GLN A 225 -1.67 23.22 15.94
CA GLN A 225 -0.41 23.30 16.68
C GLN A 225 0.34 21.95 16.72
N MET A 226 -0.32 20.86 16.32
CA MET A 226 0.21 19.51 16.52
C MET A 226 1.54 19.28 15.81
N ARG A 227 1.67 19.69 14.54
CA ARG A 227 2.90 19.54 13.78
C ARG A 227 4.10 20.19 14.48
N MET A 228 3.94 21.39 15.00
CA MET A 228 5.03 22.12 15.67
C MET A 228 5.47 21.49 17.00
N LYS A 229 4.67 20.58 17.56
CA LYS A 229 4.91 19.94 18.85
C LYS A 229 5.31 18.48 18.74
N LEU A 230 5.05 17.85 17.59
CA LEU A 230 5.12 16.41 17.44
C LEU A 230 6.30 15.96 16.58
N ALA A 231 6.54 16.59 15.47
CA ALA A 231 7.59 16.23 14.52
C ALA A 231 8.72 17.24 14.50
N ALA A 232 9.95 16.78 14.26
CA ALA A 232 11.07 17.67 13.99
C ALA A 232 10.77 18.50 12.71
N PRO A 233 11.38 19.69 12.54
CA PRO A 233 11.07 20.59 11.41
C PRO A 233 11.27 19.98 10.03
N ASP A 234 12.19 19.04 9.90
CA ASP A 234 12.56 18.32 8.69
C ASP A 234 11.79 17.01 8.47
N VAL A 235 11.00 16.57 9.46
CA VAL A 235 10.16 15.35 9.38
C VAL A 235 8.82 15.68 8.72
N ARG A 236 8.42 14.85 7.76
CA ARG A 236 7.12 15.00 7.10
C ARG A 236 6.01 14.48 8.01
N PHE A 237 5.09 15.36 8.33
CA PHE A 237 3.88 15.06 9.10
C PHE A 237 2.71 15.88 8.55
N THR A 238 1.59 15.21 8.25
CA THR A 238 0.34 15.89 7.82
C THR A 238 -0.85 15.25 8.52
N TRP A 239 -1.95 16.01 8.61
CA TRP A 239 -3.23 15.51 9.10
C TRP A 239 -4.38 16.20 8.38
N SER A 240 -5.53 15.52 8.34
CA SER A 240 -6.78 16.08 7.82
C SER A 240 -7.98 15.45 8.51
N ILE A 241 -9.09 16.22 8.58
CA ILE A 241 -10.42 15.71 8.92
C ILE A 241 -11.22 15.64 7.62
N GLY A 242 -11.61 14.42 7.23
CA GLY A 242 -12.32 14.15 5.97
C GLY A 242 -13.85 14.10 6.09
N ARG A 243 -14.37 13.85 7.30
CA ARG A 243 -15.81 13.70 7.56
C ARG A 243 -16.19 14.37 8.87
N VAL A 244 -17.29 15.14 8.87
CA VAL A 244 -17.91 15.72 10.08
C VAL A 244 -19.42 15.64 9.94
N GLU A 245 -20.09 15.10 10.95
CA GLU A 245 -21.55 15.02 11.04
C GLU A 245 -22.01 15.66 12.36
N CYS A 246 -22.85 16.69 12.29
CA CYS A 246 -23.27 17.42 13.47
C CYS A 246 -24.60 18.14 13.25
N GLY A 247 -25.48 18.10 14.25
CA GLY A 247 -26.70 18.91 14.33
C GLY A 247 -27.83 18.41 13.43
N THR A 248 -29.07 18.81 13.80
CA THR A 248 -30.32 18.42 13.11
C THR A 248 -31.15 19.61 12.67
N ALA A 249 -31.06 20.75 13.39
CA ALA A 249 -31.84 21.97 13.09
C ALA A 249 -31.09 23.22 13.55
N ARG A 250 -31.29 24.33 12.83
CA ARG A 250 -30.61 25.62 13.06
C ARG A 250 -30.83 26.25 14.43
N ASN A 251 -31.87 25.87 15.14
CA ASN A 251 -32.28 26.39 16.44
C ASN A 251 -32.15 25.42 17.59
N VAL A 252 -31.41 24.31 17.36
CA VAL A 252 -31.11 23.28 18.36
C VAL A 252 -29.62 23.18 18.55
N ILE A 253 -29.13 23.30 19.78
CA ILE A 253 -27.74 23.07 20.14
C ILE A 253 -27.46 21.60 19.99
N PRO A 254 -26.43 21.18 19.19
CA PRO A 254 -26.16 19.78 18.95
C PRO A 254 -25.54 19.09 20.18
N ASP A 255 -26.04 17.91 20.50
CA ASP A 255 -25.57 17.05 21.59
C ASP A 255 -24.73 15.87 21.12
N HIS A 256 -24.64 15.63 19.80
CA HIS A 256 -23.80 14.62 19.21
C HIS A 256 -23.06 15.17 17.99
N LEU A 257 -21.76 14.84 17.89
CA LEU A 257 -20.92 15.13 16.73
C LEU A 257 -20.02 13.93 16.48
N TYR A 258 -19.99 13.48 15.24
CA TYR A 258 -19.03 12.48 14.74
C TYR A 258 -18.05 13.16 13.77
N PHE A 259 -16.78 12.74 13.83
CA PHE A 259 -15.83 13.07 12.78
C PHE A 259 -14.78 11.97 12.61
N GLY A 260 -14.26 11.85 11.38
CA GLY A 260 -13.16 10.96 11.02
C GLY A 260 -12.00 11.73 10.40
N GLY A 261 -10.80 11.34 10.75
CA GLY A 261 -9.58 11.97 10.27
C GLY A 261 -8.43 11.02 10.04
N THR A 262 -7.40 11.51 9.35
CA THR A 262 -6.16 10.79 9.10
C THR A 262 -4.94 11.63 9.39
N ALA A 263 -3.83 10.97 9.75
CA ALA A 263 -2.50 11.57 9.79
C ALA A 263 -1.50 10.73 8.99
N ARG A 264 -0.50 11.38 8.43
CA ARG A 264 0.64 10.74 7.77
C ARG A 264 1.92 11.15 8.49
N PHE A 265 2.85 10.20 8.63
CA PHE A 265 4.08 10.40 9.39
C PHE A 265 5.23 9.59 8.81
N SER A 266 6.45 10.05 9.04
CA SER A 266 7.68 9.38 8.60
C SER A 266 8.22 8.38 9.62
N GLU A 267 8.02 8.62 10.91
CA GLU A 267 8.53 7.79 11.99
C GLU A 267 7.38 7.08 12.70
N ALA A 268 7.53 5.76 12.93
CA ALA A 268 6.49 4.95 13.59
C ALA A 268 6.03 5.55 14.93
N GLU A 269 6.97 6.01 15.76
CA GLU A 269 6.65 6.61 17.06
C GLU A 269 5.89 7.94 16.95
N ASP A 270 6.05 8.67 15.84
CA ASP A 270 5.30 9.93 15.63
C ASP A 270 3.81 9.67 15.40
N GLY A 271 3.45 8.57 14.76
CA GLY A 271 2.05 8.16 14.61
C GLY A 271 1.39 7.87 15.96
N ARG A 272 2.06 7.12 16.83
CA ARG A 272 1.57 6.84 18.20
C ARG A 272 1.46 8.13 19.02
N ARG A 273 2.51 8.96 19.00
CA ARG A 273 2.51 10.27 19.67
C ARG A 273 1.37 11.16 19.16
N ALA A 274 1.09 11.11 17.86
CA ALA A 274 -0.04 11.84 17.26
C ALA A 274 -1.37 11.41 17.87
N PHE A 275 -1.64 10.11 17.97
CA PHE A 275 -2.87 9.59 18.56
C PHE A 275 -3.05 10.07 20.01
N PHE A 276 -2.03 9.94 20.85
CA PHE A 276 -2.10 10.41 22.24
C PHE A 276 -2.22 11.94 22.35
N GLN A 277 -1.63 12.69 21.41
CA GLN A 277 -1.78 14.14 21.38
C GLN A 277 -3.19 14.56 20.94
N ILE A 278 -3.79 13.85 19.97
CA ILE A 278 -5.20 14.02 19.57
C ILE A 278 -6.10 13.79 20.77
N LYS A 279 -5.89 12.70 21.52
CA LYS A 279 -6.66 12.38 22.73
C LYS A 279 -6.57 13.50 23.78
N LYS A 280 -5.39 14.04 24.03
CA LYS A 280 -5.19 15.18 24.96
C LYS A 280 -5.92 16.45 24.52
N TYR A 281 -5.92 16.76 23.21
CA TYR A 281 -6.67 17.89 22.69
C TYR A 281 -8.17 17.72 22.84
N LEU A 282 -8.68 16.50 22.61
CA LEU A 282 -10.09 16.15 22.85
C LEU A 282 -10.46 16.26 24.33
N GLU A 283 -9.62 15.73 25.24
CA GLU A 283 -9.83 15.86 26.68
C GLU A 283 -9.95 17.32 27.11
N SER A 284 -9.05 18.18 26.64
CA SER A 284 -9.07 19.61 26.95
C SER A 284 -10.31 20.31 26.37
N ALA A 285 -10.61 20.10 25.08
CA ALA A 285 -11.73 20.74 24.41
C ALA A 285 -13.08 20.32 25.01
N CYS A 286 -13.27 19.03 25.26
CA CYS A 286 -14.49 18.51 25.85
C CYS A 286 -14.66 18.96 27.30
N SER A 287 -13.59 19.03 28.07
CA SER A 287 -13.63 19.54 29.45
C SER A 287 -14.11 20.99 29.54
N VAL A 288 -13.67 21.85 28.58
CA VAL A 288 -14.08 23.26 28.54
C VAL A 288 -15.57 23.43 28.19
N CYS A 289 -16.15 22.49 27.41
CA CYS A 289 -17.51 22.54 26.91
C CYS A 289 -18.48 21.62 27.67
N ASP A 290 -18.07 21.04 28.79
CA ASP A 290 -18.85 20.05 29.56
C ASP A 290 -19.35 18.88 28.71
N CYS A 291 -18.55 18.50 27.69
CA CYS A 291 -18.80 17.37 26.79
C CYS A 291 -17.99 16.12 27.19
N LYS A 292 -18.39 15.00 26.63
CA LYS A 292 -17.63 13.73 26.70
C LYS A 292 -17.23 13.32 25.28
N PHE A 293 -16.26 12.42 25.15
CA PHE A 293 -15.86 11.89 23.85
C PHE A 293 -15.52 10.41 23.93
N LYS A 294 -15.54 9.76 22.76
CA LYS A 294 -14.89 8.49 22.47
C LYS A 294 -13.97 8.70 21.30
N ILE A 295 -12.82 8.05 21.30
CA ILE A 295 -11.88 7.99 20.18
C ILE A 295 -11.47 6.54 19.99
N SER A 296 -11.45 6.10 18.74
CA SER A 296 -10.88 4.82 18.32
C SER A 296 -9.88 5.03 17.19
N PRO A 297 -8.72 4.36 17.21
CA PRO A 297 -7.95 4.18 16.01
C PRO A 297 -8.77 3.28 15.07
N ASP A 298 -8.76 3.62 13.78
CA ASP A 298 -9.40 2.82 12.73
C ASP A 298 -8.34 1.99 12.01
N GLN A 299 -7.28 2.66 11.55
CA GLN A 299 -6.13 2.03 10.91
C GLN A 299 -4.83 2.63 11.42
N TYR A 300 -3.81 1.79 11.55
CA TYR A 300 -2.45 2.22 11.84
C TYR A 300 -1.44 1.42 11.03
N LEU A 301 -0.79 2.06 10.08
CA LEU A 301 0.27 1.47 9.26
C LEU A 301 1.59 2.17 9.55
N LEU A 302 2.64 1.39 9.69
CA LEU A 302 3.99 1.94 9.76
C LEU A 302 4.45 2.41 8.37
N PRO A 303 5.49 3.25 8.27
CA PRO A 303 6.12 3.55 7.00
C PRO A 303 6.64 2.28 6.30
N VAL A 304 6.57 2.26 4.98
CA VAL A 304 7.34 1.31 4.17
C VAL A 304 8.77 1.82 4.07
N VAL A 305 9.70 1.03 4.58
CA VAL A 305 11.11 1.40 4.65
C VAL A 305 11.95 0.44 3.81
N ASN A 306 12.63 0.96 2.81
CA ASN A 306 13.61 0.21 2.04
C ASN A 306 14.89 0.02 2.87
N TYR A 307 15.30 -1.22 3.05
CA TYR A 307 16.58 -1.50 3.67
C TYR A 307 17.71 -1.13 2.71
N SER A 308 18.66 -0.29 3.17
CA SER A 308 19.69 0.33 2.33
C SER A 308 20.40 -0.68 1.43
N THR A 309 20.82 -1.81 1.96
CA THR A 309 21.48 -2.87 1.20
C THR A 309 20.59 -3.44 0.08
N CYS A 310 19.29 -3.61 0.33
CA CYS A 310 18.34 -4.08 -0.69
C CYS A 310 18.08 -3.01 -1.74
N ALA A 311 17.99 -1.74 -1.36
CA ALA A 311 17.81 -0.62 -2.27
C ALA A 311 19.02 -0.43 -3.18
N GLU A 312 20.24 -0.46 -2.62
CA GLU A 312 21.48 -0.40 -3.40
C GLU A 312 21.61 -1.56 -4.37
N PHE A 313 21.33 -2.78 -3.91
CA PHE A 313 21.31 -3.97 -4.75
C PHE A 313 20.30 -3.84 -5.90
N ALA A 314 19.10 -3.30 -5.65
CA ALA A 314 18.11 -3.03 -6.70
C ALA A 314 18.61 -1.99 -7.71
N LYS A 315 19.22 -0.87 -7.25
CA LYS A 315 19.80 0.15 -8.12
C LYS A 315 20.89 -0.40 -9.03
N GLU A 316 21.82 -1.17 -8.47
CA GLU A 316 22.88 -1.81 -9.23
C GLU A 316 22.32 -2.75 -10.31
N ASN A 317 21.31 -3.54 -9.97
CA ASN A 317 20.64 -4.44 -10.92
C ASN A 317 19.94 -3.67 -12.03
N ILE A 318 19.23 -2.58 -11.74
CA ILE A 318 18.58 -1.73 -12.74
C ILE A 318 19.64 -1.13 -13.67
N ILE A 319 20.69 -0.51 -13.14
CA ILE A 319 21.75 0.12 -13.93
C ILE A 319 22.43 -0.90 -14.85
N LYS A 320 22.75 -2.09 -14.31
CA LYS A 320 23.47 -3.13 -15.04
C LYS A 320 22.63 -3.79 -16.14
N ASN A 321 21.35 -4.03 -15.88
CA ASN A 321 20.51 -4.88 -16.71
C ASN A 321 19.49 -4.12 -17.59
N LEU A 322 19.08 -2.90 -17.16
CA LEU A 322 18.08 -2.11 -17.85
C LEU A 322 18.65 -0.78 -18.38
N GLY A 323 19.73 -0.28 -17.80
CA GLY A 323 20.36 1.00 -18.15
C GLY A 323 20.18 2.06 -17.06
N LYS A 324 21.16 2.96 -16.97
CA LYS A 324 21.15 4.04 -15.96
C LYS A 324 19.98 5.01 -16.14
N GLU A 325 19.53 5.20 -17.37
CA GLU A 325 18.42 6.07 -17.75
C GLU A 325 17.06 5.58 -17.24
N VAL A 326 16.95 4.29 -16.90
CA VAL A 326 15.75 3.71 -16.28
C VAL A 326 15.65 4.06 -14.80
N LEU A 327 16.79 4.25 -14.12
CA LEU A 327 16.79 4.60 -12.71
C LEU A 327 16.32 6.03 -12.50
N TYR A 328 15.27 6.19 -11.69
CA TYR A 328 14.68 7.48 -11.32
C TYR A 328 14.85 7.74 -9.82
N ASP A 329 15.09 9.00 -9.48
CA ASP A 329 15.18 9.46 -8.08
C ASP A 329 13.81 10.03 -7.67
N ALA A 330 13.04 9.26 -6.94
CA ALA A 330 11.69 9.62 -6.53
C ALA A 330 11.64 10.08 -5.08
N GLU A 331 10.93 11.16 -4.81
CA GLU A 331 10.60 11.54 -3.43
C GLU A 331 9.72 10.47 -2.77
N PRO A 332 9.87 10.24 -1.44
CA PRO A 332 8.97 9.37 -0.68
C PRO A 332 7.50 9.75 -0.89
N TRP A 333 6.65 8.76 -1.11
CA TRP A 333 5.24 9.02 -1.36
C TRP A 333 4.46 9.19 -0.05
N MET A 334 3.62 10.24 0.03
CA MET A 334 2.78 10.52 1.21
C MET A 334 1.56 9.59 1.33
N ALA A 335 1.49 8.54 0.52
CA ALA A 335 0.55 7.43 0.67
C ALA A 335 1.08 6.39 1.68
N SER A 336 0.26 5.42 2.03
CA SER A 336 0.59 4.29 2.91
C SER A 336 0.35 2.98 2.17
N GLU A 337 0.91 1.88 2.66
CA GLU A 337 0.93 0.61 1.95
C GLU A 337 1.12 -0.55 2.94
N THR A 338 0.38 -1.64 2.74
CA THR A 338 0.45 -2.83 3.60
C THR A 338 1.78 -3.60 3.47
N PHE A 339 2.55 -3.36 2.41
CA PHE A 339 3.94 -3.87 2.33
C PHE A 339 4.80 -3.51 3.54
N ASN A 340 4.37 -2.53 4.36
CA ASN A 340 5.01 -2.21 5.63
C ASN A 340 5.10 -3.42 6.57
N TYR A 341 4.14 -4.35 6.54
CA TYR A 341 4.20 -5.59 7.32
C TYR A 341 5.43 -6.44 6.95
N LEU A 342 5.79 -6.45 5.68
CA LEU A 342 6.99 -7.15 5.19
C LEU A 342 8.26 -6.34 5.44
N SER A 343 8.28 -5.05 5.09
CA SER A 343 9.48 -4.21 5.16
C SER A 343 9.96 -3.92 6.58
N ASN A 344 9.06 -3.97 7.57
CA ASN A 344 9.44 -3.84 8.99
C ASN A 344 9.85 -5.18 9.63
N PHE A 345 9.66 -6.29 8.91
CA PHE A 345 9.92 -7.64 9.43
C PHE A 345 11.03 -8.39 8.69
N TYR A 346 11.23 -8.09 7.40
CA TYR A 346 12.26 -8.67 6.54
C TYR A 346 13.08 -7.57 5.83
N PRO A 347 14.37 -7.82 5.51
CA PRO A 347 15.11 -6.93 4.62
C PRO A 347 14.34 -6.79 3.30
N SER A 348 13.97 -5.59 2.91
CA SER A 348 13.04 -5.39 1.81
C SER A 348 13.40 -4.20 0.94
N VAL A 349 12.96 -4.24 -0.31
CA VAL A 349 12.89 -3.08 -1.20
C VAL A 349 11.52 -2.99 -1.84
N TYR A 350 10.94 -1.82 -1.81
CA TYR A 350 9.72 -1.44 -2.51
C TYR A 350 10.07 -0.42 -3.59
N CYS A 351 9.82 -0.79 -4.84
CA CYS A 351 10.18 0.00 -6.00
C CYS A 351 8.95 0.73 -6.57
N PHE A 352 9.17 1.89 -7.19
CA PHE A 352 8.12 2.55 -7.96
C PHE A 352 8.38 2.41 -9.45
N VAL A 353 7.32 2.13 -10.21
CA VAL A 353 7.35 2.02 -11.67
C VAL A 353 6.63 3.22 -12.27
N GLY A 354 7.33 4.07 -12.99
CA GLY A 354 6.75 5.26 -13.61
C GLY A 354 5.81 4.89 -14.76
N ILE A 355 4.59 5.44 -14.71
CA ILE A 355 3.54 5.17 -15.71
C ILE A 355 3.08 6.40 -16.48
N LYS A 356 3.65 7.58 -16.20
CA LYS A 356 3.24 8.84 -16.85
C LYS A 356 3.71 8.92 -18.29
N ASN A 357 2.75 9.00 -19.21
CA ASN A 357 2.99 9.23 -20.62
C ASN A 357 1.91 10.17 -21.20
N GLU A 358 2.23 11.45 -21.28
CA GLU A 358 1.28 12.48 -21.72
C GLU A 358 0.72 12.24 -23.13
N LYS A 359 1.48 11.55 -23.99
CA LYS A 359 1.05 11.27 -25.38
C LYS A 359 -0.14 10.32 -25.46
N ILE A 360 -0.28 9.42 -24.48
CA ILE A 360 -1.39 8.47 -24.41
C ILE A 360 -2.38 8.81 -23.29
N GLY A 361 -2.13 9.90 -22.55
CA GLY A 361 -3.02 10.39 -21.49
C GLY A 361 -2.92 9.69 -20.15
N SER A 362 -1.88 8.89 -19.90
CA SER A 362 -1.57 8.37 -18.55
C SER A 362 -0.83 9.39 -17.72
N GLY A 363 -0.97 9.32 -16.37
CA GLY A 363 -0.35 10.24 -15.42
C GLY A 363 -1.37 11.09 -14.65
N GLU A 364 -2.66 10.72 -14.68
CA GLU A 364 -3.63 11.20 -13.70
C GLU A 364 -3.39 10.50 -12.35
N ASN A 365 -3.66 11.22 -11.26
CA ASN A 365 -3.40 10.73 -9.92
C ASN A 365 -4.17 9.42 -9.63
N HIS A 366 -3.59 8.60 -8.75
CA HIS A 366 -4.28 7.42 -8.22
C HIS A 366 -5.62 7.80 -7.55
N HIS A 367 -6.54 6.84 -7.46
CA HIS A 367 -7.87 7.00 -6.85
C HIS A 367 -8.74 8.04 -7.56
N THR A 368 -8.56 8.21 -8.87
CA THR A 368 -9.40 9.09 -9.69
C THR A 368 -10.07 8.35 -10.85
N PRO A 369 -11.25 8.80 -11.33
CA PRO A 369 -11.94 8.16 -12.45
C PRO A 369 -11.14 8.11 -13.75
N LYS A 370 -10.22 9.06 -13.95
CA LYS A 370 -9.41 9.17 -15.17
C LYS A 370 -8.05 8.47 -15.08
N PHE A 371 -7.74 7.85 -13.94
CA PHE A 371 -6.49 7.09 -13.79
C PHE A 371 -6.33 6.10 -14.96
N ASP A 372 -5.13 6.07 -15.52
CA ASP A 372 -4.71 5.14 -16.57
C ASP A 372 -3.19 4.98 -16.52
N LEU A 373 -2.68 3.89 -17.03
CA LEU A 373 -1.26 3.59 -17.06
C LEU A 373 -0.75 3.30 -18.48
N ASP A 374 0.52 3.61 -18.71
CA ASP A 374 1.22 3.16 -19.92
C ASP A 374 1.59 1.68 -19.78
N GLU A 375 0.91 0.80 -20.51
CA GLU A 375 1.16 -0.65 -20.46
C GLU A 375 2.63 -1.02 -20.79
N LYS A 376 3.34 -0.19 -21.55
CA LYS A 376 4.77 -0.39 -21.83
C LYS A 376 5.65 -0.22 -20.58
N ALA A 377 5.19 0.56 -19.60
CA ALA A 377 5.89 0.71 -18.33
C ALA A 377 6.01 -0.60 -17.55
N LEU A 378 5.02 -1.50 -17.72
CA LEU A 378 4.99 -2.79 -17.04
C LEU A 378 6.19 -3.69 -17.41
N VAL A 379 6.73 -3.55 -18.63
CA VAL A 379 7.95 -4.26 -19.05
C VAL A 379 9.14 -3.90 -18.14
N TYR A 380 9.28 -2.61 -17.79
CA TYR A 380 10.39 -2.15 -16.94
C TYR A 380 10.23 -2.62 -15.50
N GLY A 381 9.02 -2.56 -14.93
CA GLY A 381 8.72 -3.07 -13.60
C GLY A 381 8.96 -4.59 -13.50
N THR A 382 8.48 -5.35 -14.48
CA THR A 382 8.70 -6.81 -14.57
C THR A 382 10.17 -7.15 -14.72
N ALA A 383 10.91 -6.44 -15.60
CA ALA A 383 12.34 -6.70 -15.81
C ALA A 383 13.17 -6.33 -14.57
N ALA A 384 12.79 -5.26 -13.84
CA ALA A 384 13.42 -4.92 -12.57
C ALA A 384 13.20 -6.01 -11.51
N ALA A 385 11.96 -6.49 -11.34
CA ALA A 385 11.63 -7.58 -10.41
C ALA A 385 12.35 -8.90 -10.79
N LEU A 386 12.31 -9.28 -12.05
CA LEU A 386 12.97 -10.50 -12.55
C LEU A 386 14.48 -10.44 -12.35
N SER A 387 15.11 -9.32 -12.74
CA SER A 387 16.56 -9.17 -12.58
C SER A 387 16.98 -9.15 -11.11
N TYR A 388 16.20 -8.50 -10.25
CA TYR A 388 16.42 -8.53 -8.80
C TYR A 388 16.33 -9.95 -8.26
N ALA A 389 15.26 -10.69 -8.59
CA ALA A 389 15.03 -12.03 -8.09
C ALA A 389 16.16 -13.00 -8.50
N VAL A 390 16.50 -13.05 -9.78
CA VAL A 390 17.55 -13.96 -10.27
C VAL A 390 18.91 -13.63 -9.65
N ASN A 391 19.31 -12.35 -9.67
CA ASN A 391 20.61 -11.94 -9.12
C ASN A 391 20.68 -12.11 -7.58
N PHE A 392 19.56 -11.89 -6.87
CA PHE A 392 19.47 -12.14 -5.42
C PHE A 392 19.67 -13.62 -5.09
N LEU A 393 19.05 -14.51 -5.85
CA LEU A 393 19.21 -15.96 -5.63
C LEU A 393 20.61 -16.46 -5.99
N GLU A 394 21.24 -15.87 -7.01
CA GLU A 394 22.61 -16.27 -7.41
C GLU A 394 23.69 -15.70 -6.46
N ASN A 395 23.57 -14.44 -6.08
CA ASN A 395 24.56 -13.68 -5.31
C ASN A 395 23.87 -12.74 -4.30
N PRO A 396 23.27 -13.28 -3.23
CA PRO A 396 22.56 -12.46 -2.26
C PRO A 396 23.49 -11.47 -1.56
N PRO A 397 23.07 -10.21 -1.35
CA PRO A 397 23.84 -9.25 -0.58
C PRO A 397 23.90 -9.65 0.90
N ASP A 398 24.82 -9.09 1.66
CA ASP A 398 24.88 -9.29 3.12
C ASP A 398 23.73 -8.55 3.82
N LEU A 399 22.79 -9.30 4.36
CA LEU A 399 21.61 -8.80 5.07
C LEU A 399 21.71 -8.94 6.58
N SER A 400 22.86 -9.32 7.13
CA SER A 400 23.06 -9.59 8.55
C SER A 400 22.84 -8.37 9.46
N GLY A 401 22.94 -7.16 8.90
CA GLY A 401 22.71 -5.89 9.61
C GLY A 401 21.23 -5.53 9.81
N PHE A 402 20.30 -6.24 9.18
CA PHE A 402 18.86 -5.95 9.31
C PHE A 402 18.34 -6.27 10.71
N LYS A 403 17.50 -5.38 11.25
CA LYS A 403 16.85 -5.56 12.54
C LYS A 403 15.35 -5.46 12.38
N LYS A 404 14.64 -6.51 12.76
CA LYS A 404 13.17 -6.52 12.82
C LYS A 404 12.66 -5.48 13.81
N VAL A 405 11.57 -4.82 13.49
CA VAL A 405 10.91 -3.86 14.40
C VAL A 405 10.31 -4.58 15.62
N ARG A 406 9.83 -5.82 15.44
CA ARG A 406 9.33 -6.69 16.54
C ARG A 406 9.82 -8.13 16.33
N PRO A 407 9.90 -8.94 17.40
CA PRO A 407 10.42 -10.30 17.33
C PRO A 407 9.58 -11.26 16.48
N SER A 408 8.25 -11.14 16.54
CA SER A 408 7.27 -11.97 15.83
C SER A 408 6.21 -11.14 15.11
N PHE A 409 5.51 -11.72 14.14
CA PHE A 409 4.34 -11.07 13.54
C PHE A 409 3.22 -10.85 14.55
N LYS A 410 3.05 -11.78 15.48
CA LYS A 410 2.08 -11.60 16.58
C LYS A 410 2.39 -10.36 17.41
N ASP A 411 3.65 -10.11 17.77
CA ASP A 411 4.05 -8.92 18.52
C ASP A 411 3.90 -7.65 17.67
N PHE A 412 4.15 -7.75 16.35
CA PHE A 412 3.97 -6.65 15.42
C PHE A 412 2.49 -6.26 15.28
N ILE A 413 1.62 -7.23 15.05
CA ILE A 413 0.16 -7.05 14.97
C ILE A 413 -0.38 -6.45 16.28
N SER A 414 0.04 -6.98 17.43
CA SER A 414 -0.31 -6.41 18.73
C SER A 414 0.14 -4.96 18.85
N PHE A 415 1.34 -4.63 18.42
CA PHE A 415 1.86 -3.25 18.42
C PHE A 415 1.06 -2.31 17.54
N VAL A 416 0.62 -2.78 16.36
CA VAL A 416 -0.19 -1.98 15.43
C VAL A 416 -1.58 -1.68 16.00
N HIS A 417 -2.18 -2.63 16.72
CA HIS A 417 -3.54 -2.48 17.27
C HIS A 417 -3.60 -1.93 18.71
N ASP A 418 -2.50 -1.98 19.46
CA ASP A 418 -2.48 -1.55 20.85
C ASP A 418 -2.26 -0.04 20.99
N PHE A 419 -3.36 0.70 21.21
CA PHE A 419 -3.41 2.13 21.54
C PHE A 419 -3.98 2.38 22.95
N ALA A 420 -3.93 1.38 23.82
CA ALA A 420 -4.37 1.50 25.21
C ALA A 420 -3.42 2.33 26.07
#